data_6c9fd8284e27110eba5854bc864e31b9
#
_entry.id   6c9fd8284e27110eba5854bc864e31b9
#
_cell.length_a   1.000
_cell.length_b   1.000
_cell.length_c   1.000
_cell.angle_alpha   90.00
_cell.angle_beta   90.00
_cell.angle_gamma   90.00
#
_symmetry.space_group_name_H-M   'P 1'
#
loop_
_entity.id
_entity.type
_entity.pdbx_description
1 polymer ?
#
loop_
_entity_poly.entity_id
_entity_poly.type
_entity_poly.pdbx_seq_one_letter_code
_entity_poly.pdbx_strand_id
1 'polypeptide(L)'
;MLLDQGFLLLRPLVVEQGSSILFCCLLADRSCDIAEVFASQEIIRHTQRNWKSRNVFKPCIVGQMSETTVTLPGEKSRRQHVSGLSFLIQVSRPGLWSTTAMFYLMPLGHADFLRSGRLWLGLFFVLFPLGMLLYGVNDIVDTEGDLLNPRKGTFLFGSRGARGQLAALRWQIAFVQIPFLAAFYFLVGPRILWWYATLLLAVGLYNAPRFGWKGRSPFDVLIQASYLLVFVLSSWLNRSPQLPCQAFVFGVLFAMHSHVFGEVMDIEPDRLSGRSTTATLIGRVPAKLFIAGLLTIETALVYFYFRDWIIAGFLAIGALWFVLDAGVLWKNRPYSPVEMRLFLWGWNIAALLGIFWNWSHGTLTRLNLFSGLQQ
;
A
#
# COMPACT_ATOMS: atom_id res chain seq x y z
N MET A 1 18.63 -45.14 33.77
CA MET A 1 17.29 -44.61 33.92
C MET A 1 17.21 -43.41 33.00
N LEU A 2 17.06 -43.69 31.77
CA LEU A 2 15.99 -43.54 30.79
C LEU A 2 15.29 -42.18 30.88
N LEU A 3 15.48 -41.32 29.87
CA LEU A 3 14.40 -40.71 29.13
C LEU A 3 14.96 -40.15 27.81
N ASP A 4 14.61 -40.87 26.80
CA ASP A 4 14.73 -40.61 25.38
C ASP A 4 13.71 -39.53 24.97
N GLN A 5 14.10 -38.46 24.28
CA GLN A 5 13.15 -37.59 23.59
C GLN A 5 13.66 -37.35 22.16
N GLY A 6 13.04 -38.08 21.26
CA GLY A 6 13.20 -37.90 19.83
C GLY A 6 12.62 -36.57 19.36
N PHE A 7 13.49 -35.72 18.81
CA PHE A 7 13.09 -34.55 18.00
C PHE A 7 12.66 -35.02 16.61
N LEU A 8 11.36 -34.98 16.36
CA LEU A 8 10.80 -35.15 15.03
C LEU A 8 10.92 -33.84 14.25
N LEU A 9 11.81 -33.81 13.30
CA LEU A 9 11.92 -32.79 12.27
C LEU A 9 10.72 -32.88 11.32
N LEU A 10 9.75 -31.98 11.47
CA LEU A 10 8.68 -31.77 10.51
C LEU A 10 9.19 -30.91 9.34
N ARG A 11 9.40 -31.53 8.18
CA ARG A 11 9.53 -30.85 6.90
C ARG A 11 8.15 -30.30 6.50
N PRO A 12 8.04 -29.04 6.01
CA PRO A 12 6.78 -28.54 5.46
C PRO A 12 6.57 -29.17 4.07
N LEU A 13 5.53 -29.98 3.93
CA LEU A 13 4.97 -30.37 2.64
C LEU A 13 4.05 -29.23 2.17
N VAL A 14 4.46 -28.57 1.10
CA VAL A 14 3.62 -27.65 0.35
C VAL A 14 2.62 -28.47 -0.45
N VAL A 15 1.34 -28.39 -0.10
CA VAL A 15 0.25 -28.89 -0.93
C VAL A 15 -0.77 -27.76 -1.08
N GLU A 16 -1.03 -27.44 -2.33
CA GLU A 16 -1.99 -26.42 -2.77
C GLU A 16 -3.42 -26.73 -2.30
N GLN A 17 -4.11 -25.66 -1.88
CA GLN A 17 -5.57 -25.52 -1.76
C GLN A 17 -6.36 -26.74 -1.24
N GLY A 18 -6.28 -26.99 0.01
CA GLY A 18 -7.05 -28.01 0.75
C GLY A 18 -6.67 -28.15 2.23
N SER A 19 -5.64 -27.41 2.64
CA SER A 19 -4.89 -27.67 3.87
C SER A 19 -5.52 -27.18 5.17
N SER A 20 -6.56 -26.34 5.12
CA SER A 20 -7.14 -25.78 6.35
C SER A 20 -7.96 -26.78 7.17
N ILE A 21 -8.56 -27.78 6.52
CA ILE A 21 -9.37 -28.79 7.20
C ILE A 21 -8.47 -29.87 7.81
N LEU A 22 -7.41 -30.25 7.13
CA LEU A 22 -6.46 -31.25 7.63
C LEU A 22 -5.67 -30.78 8.84
N PHE A 23 -5.37 -29.47 8.91
CA PHE A 23 -4.65 -28.87 10.05
C PHE A 23 -5.53 -28.81 11.31
N CYS A 24 -6.82 -28.58 11.17
CA CYS A 24 -7.75 -28.62 12.30
C CYS A 24 -7.96 -30.05 12.85
N CYS A 25 -7.93 -31.05 12.01
CA CYS A 25 -8.07 -32.46 12.46
C CYS A 25 -6.83 -32.97 13.21
N LEU A 26 -5.63 -32.48 12.86
CA LEU A 26 -4.39 -32.87 13.54
C LEU A 26 -4.22 -32.25 14.94
N LEU A 27 -4.88 -31.12 15.19
CA LEU A 27 -4.85 -30.45 16.51
C LEU A 27 -5.95 -30.93 17.46
N ALA A 28 -6.93 -31.67 17.00
CA ALA A 28 -8.11 -32.06 17.77
C ALA A 28 -8.04 -33.48 18.40
N ASP A 29 -6.94 -34.23 18.24
CA ASP A 29 -6.71 -35.58 18.75
C ASP A 29 -7.95 -36.51 18.67
N ARG A 30 -8.68 -36.43 17.54
CA ARG A 30 -9.78 -37.33 17.22
C ARG A 30 -9.46 -38.01 15.89
N SER A 31 -9.52 -39.33 15.91
CA SER A 31 -9.44 -40.16 14.71
C SER A 31 -10.58 -39.79 13.75
N CYS A 32 -10.24 -38.94 12.76
CA CYS A 32 -11.14 -38.59 11.67
C CYS A 32 -11.00 -39.66 10.59
N ASP A 33 -12.11 -40.32 10.27
CA ASP A 33 -12.11 -41.37 9.27
C ASP A 33 -11.82 -40.76 7.88
N ILE A 34 -10.76 -41.24 7.22
CA ILE A 34 -10.30 -40.72 5.92
C ILE A 34 -11.41 -40.85 4.86
N ALA A 35 -12.36 -41.77 5.02
CA ALA A 35 -13.50 -41.93 4.15
C ALA A 35 -14.45 -40.71 4.15
N GLU A 36 -14.63 -40.03 5.28
CA GLU A 36 -15.48 -38.81 5.37
C GLU A 36 -14.84 -37.60 4.67
N VAL A 37 -13.51 -37.50 4.65
CA VAL A 37 -12.79 -36.42 3.96
C VAL A 37 -12.93 -36.56 2.45
N PHE A 38 -12.89 -37.79 1.91
CA PHE A 38 -13.10 -38.03 0.48
C PHE A 38 -14.55 -37.82 0.05
N ALA A 39 -15.53 -38.18 0.88
CA ALA A 39 -16.94 -37.91 0.62
C ALA A 39 -17.23 -36.39 0.57
N SER A 40 -16.59 -35.61 1.44
CA SER A 40 -16.71 -34.15 1.44
C SER A 40 -16.11 -33.50 0.19
N GLN A 41 -15.02 -34.02 -0.35
CA GLN A 41 -14.43 -33.54 -1.59
C GLN A 41 -15.28 -33.86 -2.84
N GLU A 42 -15.98 -34.99 -2.83
CA GLU A 42 -16.89 -35.34 -3.92
C GLU A 42 -18.15 -34.45 -3.94
N ILE A 43 -18.68 -34.11 -2.78
CA ILE A 43 -19.79 -33.17 -2.64
C ILE A 43 -19.38 -31.78 -3.16
N ILE A 44 -18.18 -31.29 -2.83
CA ILE A 44 -17.68 -30.01 -3.32
C ILE A 44 -17.50 -30.03 -4.86
N ARG A 45 -16.96 -31.10 -5.42
CA ARG A 45 -16.83 -31.27 -6.89
C ARG A 45 -18.17 -31.37 -7.59
N HIS A 46 -19.15 -32.03 -6.97
CA HIS A 46 -20.51 -32.12 -7.51
C HIS A 46 -21.23 -30.79 -7.47
N THR A 47 -21.06 -30.01 -6.41
CA THR A 47 -21.62 -28.67 -6.27
C THR A 47 -20.98 -27.69 -7.27
N GLN A 48 -19.68 -27.75 -7.51
CA GLN A 48 -18.99 -26.92 -8.50
C GLN A 48 -19.37 -27.30 -9.95
N ARG A 49 -19.61 -28.58 -10.26
CA ARG A 49 -20.11 -28.99 -11.58
C ARG A 49 -21.53 -28.53 -11.83
N ASN A 50 -22.40 -28.62 -10.83
CA ASN A 50 -23.78 -28.14 -10.92
C ASN A 50 -23.90 -26.62 -11.01
N TRP A 51 -22.92 -25.86 -10.46
CA TRP A 51 -22.85 -24.41 -10.62
C TRP A 51 -22.53 -24.00 -12.07
N LYS A 52 -21.61 -24.71 -12.74
CA LYS A 52 -21.25 -24.43 -14.14
C LYS A 52 -22.34 -24.80 -15.15
N SER A 53 -23.20 -25.77 -14.84
CA SER A 53 -24.27 -26.21 -15.73
C SER A 53 -25.59 -25.44 -15.59
N ARG A 54 -25.74 -24.59 -14.55
CA ARG A 54 -26.99 -23.83 -14.30
C ARG A 54 -27.02 -22.41 -14.91
N ASN A 55 -26.03 -22.02 -15.67
CA ASN A 55 -26.04 -20.75 -16.38
C ASN A 55 -26.75 -20.79 -17.74
N VAL A 56 -27.60 -21.79 -17.96
CA VAL A 56 -28.54 -21.82 -19.09
C VAL A 56 -29.95 -21.75 -18.55
N PHE A 57 -30.37 -20.60 -18.05
CA PHE A 57 -31.78 -20.35 -17.79
C PHE A 57 -32.45 -19.84 -19.06
N LYS A 58 -33.28 -20.70 -19.69
CA LYS A 58 -34.36 -20.29 -20.59
C LYS A 58 -35.44 -19.61 -19.74
N PRO A 59 -36.03 -18.52 -20.19
CA PRO A 59 -37.10 -17.87 -19.43
C PRO A 59 -38.38 -18.72 -19.53
N CYS A 60 -38.84 -19.28 -18.41
CA CYS A 60 -40.20 -19.73 -18.26
C CYS A 60 -41.10 -18.54 -17.94
N ILE A 61 -42.17 -18.48 -18.67
CA ILE A 61 -43.33 -17.56 -18.61
C ILE A 61 -43.81 -17.39 -17.17
N VAL A 62 -43.68 -16.19 -16.62
CA VAL A 62 -44.41 -15.76 -15.42
C VAL A 62 -45.15 -14.49 -15.79
N GLY A 63 -46.46 -14.51 -15.49
CA GLY A 63 -47.42 -13.48 -15.83
C GLY A 63 -47.04 -12.09 -15.32
N GLN A 64 -47.63 -11.12 -15.96
CA GLN A 64 -47.56 -9.69 -15.71
C GLN A 64 -47.57 -9.32 -14.22
N MET A 65 -46.40 -9.04 -13.71
CA MET A 65 -46.20 -8.17 -12.56
C MET A 65 -45.60 -6.88 -13.08
N SER A 66 -46.24 -5.76 -12.78
CA SER A 66 -45.88 -4.42 -13.18
C SER A 66 -44.38 -4.21 -12.97
N GLU A 67 -43.70 -3.79 -14.03
CA GLU A 67 -42.30 -3.32 -13.98
C GLU A 67 -42.19 -2.11 -13.07
N THR A 68 -42.09 -2.34 -11.77
CA THR A 68 -41.45 -1.37 -10.89
C THR A 68 -39.97 -1.54 -11.15
N THR A 69 -39.42 -0.76 -12.06
CA THR A 69 -38.00 -0.62 -12.30
C THR A 69 -37.38 -0.20 -10.97
N VAL A 70 -36.86 -1.17 -10.20
CA VAL A 70 -35.97 -0.90 -9.08
C VAL A 70 -34.67 -0.39 -9.70
N THR A 71 -34.64 0.91 -9.98
CA THR A 71 -33.44 1.64 -10.27
C THR A 71 -32.56 1.56 -9.00
N LEU A 72 -31.56 0.69 -9.01
CA LEU A 72 -30.53 0.67 -7.98
C LEU A 72 -29.99 2.10 -7.83
N PRO A 73 -30.06 2.71 -6.63
CA PRO A 73 -29.52 4.05 -6.44
C PRO A 73 -28.01 3.99 -6.62
N GLY A 74 -27.50 4.53 -7.72
CA GLY A 74 -26.07 4.63 -7.92
C GLY A 74 -25.54 4.54 -9.35
N GLU A 75 -26.36 4.23 -10.34
CA GLU A 75 -25.83 4.05 -11.71
C GLU A 75 -25.46 5.36 -12.41
N LYS A 76 -26.09 6.48 -12.08
CA LYS A 76 -25.77 7.81 -12.60
C LYS A 76 -24.56 8.49 -11.96
N SER A 77 -24.10 8.05 -10.78
CA SER A 77 -22.91 8.59 -10.10
C SER A 77 -21.61 7.96 -10.58
N ARG A 78 -21.64 6.95 -11.45
CA ARG A 78 -20.48 6.07 -11.71
C ARG A 78 -19.49 6.56 -12.76
N ARG A 79 -19.81 7.61 -13.53
CA ARG A 79 -18.88 8.09 -14.58
C ARG A 79 -18.91 9.62 -14.67
N GLN A 80 -18.33 10.30 -13.70
CA GLN A 80 -17.95 11.69 -13.95
C GLN A 80 -16.81 11.69 -14.96
N HIS A 81 -17.10 12.22 -16.16
CA HIS A 81 -16.09 12.45 -17.19
C HIS A 81 -15.22 13.63 -16.73
N VAL A 82 -14.19 13.34 -15.96
CA VAL A 82 -13.21 14.33 -15.51
C VAL A 82 -12.39 14.76 -16.71
N SER A 83 -12.17 16.06 -16.89
CA SER A 83 -11.35 16.60 -17.99
C SER A 83 -9.91 16.10 -17.95
N GLY A 84 -9.21 16.07 -19.10
CA GLY A 84 -7.91 15.42 -19.26
C GLY A 84 -6.87 15.73 -18.17
N LEU A 85 -6.58 17.01 -17.90
CA LEU A 85 -5.58 17.41 -16.90
C LEU A 85 -6.06 17.06 -15.46
N SER A 86 -7.31 17.32 -15.15
CA SER A 86 -7.89 16.97 -13.83
C SER A 86 -7.86 15.46 -13.58
N PHE A 87 -8.08 14.65 -14.62
CA PHE A 87 -7.93 13.20 -14.55
C PHE A 87 -6.49 12.79 -14.19
N LEU A 88 -5.48 13.36 -14.87
CA LEU A 88 -4.08 13.05 -14.60
C LEU A 88 -3.65 13.46 -13.19
N ILE A 89 -4.13 14.63 -12.70
CA ILE A 89 -3.89 15.06 -11.32
C ILE A 89 -4.53 14.06 -10.35
N GLN A 90 -5.76 13.61 -10.57
CA GLN A 90 -6.40 12.61 -9.72
C GLN A 90 -5.67 11.27 -9.73
N VAL A 91 -5.17 10.83 -10.91
CA VAL A 91 -4.35 9.62 -11.02
C VAL A 91 -3.11 9.70 -10.12
N SER A 92 -2.46 10.86 -10.00
CA SER A 92 -1.28 11.03 -9.14
C SER A 92 -1.61 10.99 -7.64
N ARG A 93 -2.88 10.88 -7.25
CA ARG A 93 -3.39 10.82 -5.87
C ARG A 93 -2.92 11.97 -4.99
N PRO A 94 -3.46 13.18 -5.16
CA PRO A 94 -3.07 14.36 -4.37
C PRO A 94 -3.15 14.15 -2.86
N GLY A 95 -4.04 13.27 -2.39
CA GLY A 95 -4.13 12.90 -0.97
C GLY A 95 -2.87 12.22 -0.40
N LEU A 96 -1.94 11.77 -1.24
CA LEU A 96 -0.68 11.15 -0.82
C LEU A 96 0.55 12.01 -1.13
N TRP A 97 0.37 13.22 -1.69
CA TRP A 97 1.49 14.08 -2.05
C TRP A 97 2.33 14.51 -0.85
N SER A 98 1.71 14.79 0.30
CA SER A 98 2.45 15.13 1.52
C SER A 98 3.42 14.03 1.94
N THR A 99 3.00 12.77 1.87
CA THR A 99 3.85 11.61 2.18
C THR A 99 5.04 11.52 1.22
N THR A 100 4.79 11.67 -0.09
CA THR A 100 5.86 11.61 -1.09
C THR A 100 6.81 12.82 -0.97
N ALA A 101 6.25 14.01 -0.66
CA ALA A 101 7.06 15.19 -0.36
C ALA A 101 7.93 14.98 0.88
N MET A 102 7.40 14.34 1.93
CA MET A 102 8.17 14.00 3.12
C MET A 102 9.40 13.15 2.78
N PHE A 103 9.23 12.07 2.02
CA PHE A 103 10.36 11.25 1.56
C PHE A 103 11.36 12.06 0.74
N TYR A 104 10.90 12.97 -0.12
CA TYR A 104 11.80 13.76 -0.95
C TYR A 104 12.56 14.82 -0.14
N LEU A 105 11.93 15.44 0.86
CA LEU A 105 12.52 16.53 1.63
C LEU A 105 13.39 16.05 2.80
N MET A 106 13.21 14.83 3.29
CA MET A 106 13.97 14.28 4.43
C MET A 106 15.51 14.37 4.26
N PRO A 107 16.11 14.02 3.11
CA PRO A 107 17.57 14.12 2.94
C PRO A 107 18.12 15.55 2.95
N LEU A 108 17.24 16.54 2.93
CA LEU A 108 17.58 17.97 2.79
C LEU A 108 17.45 18.74 4.10
N GLY A 109 17.25 18.05 5.21
CA GLY A 109 17.06 18.69 6.51
C GLY A 109 18.17 19.67 6.87
N HIS A 110 17.82 20.82 7.42
CA HIS A 110 18.71 21.92 7.83
C HIS A 110 19.42 22.68 6.70
N ALA A 111 19.24 22.30 5.43
CA ALA A 111 19.93 22.94 4.34
C ALA A 111 19.02 23.96 3.62
N ASP A 112 19.59 25.08 3.20
CA ASP A 112 18.87 26.07 2.39
C ASP A 112 18.88 25.66 0.92
N PHE A 113 17.93 24.82 0.54
CA PHE A 113 17.71 24.41 -0.85
C PHE A 113 16.57 25.16 -1.55
N LEU A 114 15.86 26.05 -0.85
CA LEU A 114 14.64 26.68 -1.38
C LEU A 114 14.89 27.48 -2.68
N ARG A 115 16.11 28.00 -2.85
CA ARG A 115 16.52 28.73 -4.07
C ARG A 115 17.00 27.79 -5.20
N SER A 116 17.08 26.50 -4.94
CA SER A 116 17.57 25.54 -5.92
C SER A 116 16.48 25.11 -6.90
N GLY A 117 16.66 25.35 -8.20
CA GLY A 117 15.78 24.83 -9.23
C GLY A 117 15.71 23.29 -9.24
N ARG A 118 16.77 22.61 -8.78
CA ARG A 118 16.82 21.15 -8.66
C ARG A 118 15.85 20.63 -7.59
N LEU A 119 15.72 21.34 -6.46
CA LEU A 119 14.74 21.03 -5.44
C LEU A 119 13.33 21.03 -6.04
N TRP A 120 12.95 22.12 -6.68
CA TRP A 120 11.60 22.29 -7.20
C TRP A 120 11.27 21.34 -8.34
N LEU A 121 12.25 21.09 -9.22
CA LEU A 121 12.12 20.09 -10.30
C LEU A 121 11.86 18.69 -9.74
N GLY A 122 12.66 18.27 -8.76
CA GLY A 122 12.51 16.96 -8.13
C GLY A 122 11.25 16.86 -7.28
N LEU A 123 10.89 17.92 -6.54
CA LEU A 123 9.64 17.95 -5.76
C LEU A 123 8.42 17.84 -6.69
N PHE A 124 8.38 18.59 -7.78
CA PHE A 124 7.31 18.47 -8.78
C PHE A 124 7.25 17.06 -9.36
N PHE A 125 8.41 16.49 -9.69
CA PHE A 125 8.49 15.11 -10.22
C PHE A 125 7.89 14.09 -9.24
N VAL A 126 8.26 14.12 -7.97
CA VAL A 126 7.78 13.11 -7.01
C VAL A 126 6.30 13.28 -6.67
N LEU A 127 5.77 14.48 -6.69
CA LEU A 127 4.35 14.74 -6.44
C LEU A 127 3.47 14.30 -7.61
N PHE A 128 3.81 14.67 -8.83
CA PHE A 128 2.93 14.48 -9.98
C PHE A 128 3.40 13.39 -10.94
N PRO A 129 4.55 13.48 -11.66
CA PRO A 129 4.98 12.45 -12.60
C PRO A 129 5.20 11.07 -11.98
N LEU A 130 5.87 11.02 -10.82
CA LEU A 130 6.10 9.76 -10.11
C LEU A 130 4.78 9.18 -9.61
N GLY A 131 3.89 10.01 -9.05
CA GLY A 131 2.55 9.60 -8.65
C GLY A 131 1.74 9.03 -9.82
N MET A 132 1.83 9.65 -11.01
CA MET A 132 1.22 9.10 -12.23
C MET A 132 1.78 7.73 -12.59
N LEU A 133 3.09 7.52 -12.47
CA LEU A 133 3.71 6.22 -12.76
C LEU A 133 3.24 5.16 -11.75
N LEU A 134 3.36 5.43 -10.45
CA LEU A 134 3.03 4.47 -9.39
C LEU A 134 1.55 4.10 -9.39
N TYR A 135 0.70 5.10 -9.34
CA TYR A 135 -0.75 4.90 -9.19
C TYR A 135 -1.47 4.74 -10.51
N GLY A 136 -0.98 5.35 -11.59
CA GLY A 136 -1.55 5.19 -12.91
C GLY A 136 -1.39 3.77 -13.46
N VAL A 137 -0.23 3.13 -13.27
CA VAL A 137 -0.05 1.71 -13.61
C VAL A 137 -0.98 0.83 -12.77
N ASN A 138 -1.13 1.15 -11.47
CA ASN A 138 -2.08 0.45 -10.60
C ASN A 138 -3.53 0.60 -11.10
N ASP A 139 -3.96 1.81 -11.45
CA ASP A 139 -5.33 2.07 -11.93
C ASP A 139 -5.63 1.39 -13.30
N ILE A 140 -4.61 1.24 -14.18
CA ILE A 140 -4.72 0.48 -15.43
C ILE A 140 -4.98 -1.00 -15.16
N VAL A 141 -4.28 -1.58 -14.18
CA VAL A 141 -4.37 -3.02 -13.86
C VAL A 141 -5.62 -3.34 -13.05
N ASP A 142 -6.03 -2.44 -12.15
CA ASP A 142 -7.09 -2.67 -11.16
C ASP A 142 -8.49 -2.23 -11.60
N THR A 143 -8.69 -1.97 -12.87
CA THR A 143 -9.93 -1.36 -13.40
C THR A 143 -11.22 -1.96 -12.84
N GLU A 144 -11.29 -3.28 -12.68
CA GLU A 144 -12.49 -3.97 -12.15
C GLU A 144 -12.60 -3.85 -10.63
N GLY A 145 -11.50 -4.03 -9.91
CA GLY A 145 -11.45 -3.91 -8.45
C GLY A 145 -11.74 -2.48 -7.96
N ASP A 146 -11.28 -1.49 -8.71
CA ASP A 146 -11.49 -0.07 -8.38
C ASP A 146 -12.96 0.36 -8.48
N LEU A 147 -13.79 -0.35 -9.25
CA LEU A 147 -15.23 -0.12 -9.28
C LEU A 147 -15.91 -0.49 -7.96
N LEU A 148 -15.36 -1.46 -7.24
CA LEU A 148 -15.87 -1.93 -5.94
C LEU A 148 -15.42 -1.05 -4.78
N ASN A 149 -14.35 -0.25 -4.96
CA ASN A 149 -13.76 0.55 -3.88
C ASN A 149 -14.47 1.91 -3.74
N PRO A 150 -15.17 2.18 -2.61
CA PRO A 150 -15.94 3.41 -2.42
C PRO A 150 -15.06 4.67 -2.31
N ARG A 151 -13.76 4.53 -2.01
CA ARG A 151 -12.81 5.65 -1.94
C ARG A 151 -12.42 6.17 -3.33
N LYS A 152 -12.38 5.29 -4.32
CA LYS A 152 -11.98 5.63 -5.68
C LYS A 152 -12.98 6.54 -6.38
N GLY A 153 -12.50 7.34 -7.32
CA GLY A 153 -13.28 8.34 -8.03
C GLY A 153 -13.37 9.67 -7.28
N THR A 154 -12.51 9.90 -6.30
CA THR A 154 -12.38 11.17 -5.58
C THR A 154 -11.04 11.82 -5.84
N PHE A 155 -10.96 13.15 -5.67
CA PHE A 155 -9.72 13.89 -5.87
C PHE A 155 -8.56 13.39 -4.99
N LEU A 156 -8.85 12.97 -3.77
CA LEU A 156 -7.84 12.57 -2.79
C LEU A 156 -7.34 11.13 -3.00
N PHE A 157 -8.24 10.20 -3.33
CA PHE A 157 -7.93 8.76 -3.35
C PHE A 157 -7.70 8.18 -4.75
N GLY A 158 -7.75 9.00 -5.78
CA GLY A 158 -7.50 8.58 -7.15
C GLY A 158 -8.74 8.47 -8.02
N SER A 159 -8.52 8.32 -9.31
CA SER A 159 -9.56 8.36 -10.32
C SER A 159 -10.26 7.00 -10.50
N ARG A 160 -11.46 7.06 -11.08
CA ARG A 160 -12.09 5.94 -11.78
C ARG A 160 -12.11 6.26 -13.27
N GLY A 161 -11.04 5.93 -13.98
CA GLY A 161 -10.93 6.24 -15.40
C GLY A 161 -11.94 5.45 -16.25
N ALA A 162 -12.51 6.10 -17.28
CA ALA A 162 -13.20 5.39 -18.34
C ALA A 162 -12.20 4.53 -19.14
N ARG A 163 -12.66 3.44 -19.77
CA ARG A 163 -11.78 2.53 -20.52
C ARG A 163 -10.87 3.24 -21.51
N GLY A 164 -11.38 4.24 -22.25
CA GLY A 164 -10.58 5.04 -23.18
C GLY A 164 -9.50 5.90 -22.50
N GLN A 165 -9.82 6.47 -21.32
CA GLN A 165 -8.86 7.25 -20.54
C GLN A 165 -7.73 6.35 -20.01
N LEU A 166 -8.05 5.16 -19.49
CA LEU A 166 -7.06 4.19 -19.01
C LEU A 166 -6.20 3.64 -20.16
N ALA A 167 -6.77 3.42 -21.34
CA ALA A 167 -6.01 3.01 -22.51
C ALA A 167 -5.00 4.07 -22.96
N ALA A 168 -5.37 5.35 -22.87
CA ALA A 168 -4.48 6.47 -23.19
C ALA A 168 -3.43 6.71 -22.07
N LEU A 169 -3.76 6.39 -20.82
CA LEU A 169 -2.95 6.71 -19.63
C LEU A 169 -1.52 6.13 -19.72
N ARG A 170 -1.36 4.92 -20.26
CA ARG A 170 -0.03 4.30 -20.45
C ARG A 170 0.91 5.15 -21.28
N TRP A 171 0.40 5.75 -22.35
CA TRP A 171 1.19 6.63 -23.20
C TRP A 171 1.44 7.99 -22.56
N GLN A 172 0.46 8.50 -21.81
CA GLN A 172 0.59 9.75 -21.06
C GLN A 172 1.66 9.61 -19.96
N ILE A 173 1.69 8.48 -19.25
CA ILE A 173 2.74 8.16 -18.28
C ILE A 173 4.10 8.18 -18.98
N ALA A 174 4.27 7.42 -20.07
CA ALA A 174 5.53 7.36 -20.81
C ALA A 174 5.96 8.75 -21.27
N PHE A 175 5.05 9.51 -21.89
CA PHE A 175 5.32 10.85 -22.38
C PHE A 175 5.76 11.82 -21.28
N VAL A 176 5.17 11.72 -20.08
CA VAL A 176 5.56 12.55 -18.95
C VAL A 176 6.89 12.09 -18.34
N GLN A 177 7.19 10.78 -18.30
CA GLN A 177 8.43 10.27 -17.71
C GLN A 177 9.68 10.59 -18.54
N ILE A 178 9.59 10.57 -19.88
CA ILE A 178 10.75 10.75 -20.78
C ILE A 178 11.49 12.08 -20.54
N PRO A 179 10.84 13.26 -20.50
CA PRO A 179 11.51 14.53 -20.24
C PRO A 179 12.24 14.56 -18.89
N PHE A 180 11.64 13.96 -17.85
CA PHE A 180 12.27 13.89 -16.54
C PHE A 180 13.46 12.94 -16.52
N LEU A 181 13.36 11.79 -17.18
CA LEU A 181 14.50 10.88 -17.35
C LEU A 181 15.66 11.61 -18.03
N ALA A 182 15.41 12.33 -19.13
CA ALA A 182 16.42 13.12 -19.82
C ALA A 182 17.01 14.20 -18.91
N ALA A 183 16.17 15.03 -18.27
CA ALA A 183 16.62 16.08 -17.37
C ALA A 183 17.49 15.52 -16.22
N PHE A 184 17.05 14.43 -15.60
CA PHE A 184 17.78 13.80 -14.51
C PHE A 184 19.07 13.12 -14.98
N TYR A 185 19.11 12.59 -16.22
CA TYR A 185 20.34 12.08 -16.79
C TYR A 185 21.42 13.17 -16.92
N PHE A 186 21.03 14.37 -17.34
CA PHE A 186 21.96 15.50 -17.40
C PHE A 186 22.36 16.05 -16.01
N LEU A 187 21.47 15.97 -15.01
CA LEU A 187 21.72 16.51 -13.68
C LEU A 187 22.48 15.55 -12.75
N VAL A 188 22.25 14.25 -12.90
CA VAL A 188 22.72 13.19 -11.97
C VAL A 188 23.73 12.26 -12.66
N GLY A 189 23.66 12.13 -13.98
CA GLY A 189 24.48 11.18 -14.76
C GLY A 189 23.82 9.81 -14.93
N PRO A 190 24.56 8.82 -15.51
CA PRO A 190 24.00 7.52 -15.93
C PRO A 190 23.42 6.67 -14.79
N ARG A 191 23.81 6.92 -13.53
CA ARG A 191 23.25 6.21 -12.37
C ARG A 191 21.72 6.35 -12.25
N ILE A 192 21.13 7.40 -12.87
CA ILE A 192 19.67 7.56 -12.90
C ILE A 192 18.97 6.45 -13.68
N LEU A 193 19.64 5.83 -14.65
CA LEU A 193 19.08 4.71 -15.41
C LEU A 193 18.85 3.49 -14.49
N TRP A 194 19.78 3.22 -13.58
CA TRP A 194 19.61 2.17 -12.55
C TRP A 194 18.49 2.49 -11.59
N TRP A 195 18.35 3.75 -11.21
CA TRP A 195 17.24 4.18 -10.36
C TRP A 195 15.88 3.94 -11.06
N TYR A 196 15.74 4.35 -12.33
CA TYR A 196 14.52 4.09 -13.10
C TYR A 196 14.29 2.60 -13.34
N ALA A 197 15.33 1.83 -13.63
CA ALA A 197 15.21 0.38 -13.80
C ALA A 197 14.69 -0.29 -12.52
N THR A 198 15.24 0.08 -11.36
CA THR A 198 14.79 -0.44 -10.05
C THR A 198 13.35 -0.03 -9.75
N LEU A 199 13.00 1.23 -10.02
CA LEU A 199 11.64 1.73 -9.86
C LEU A 199 10.64 0.97 -10.74
N LEU A 200 10.95 0.82 -12.03
CA LEU A 200 10.08 0.10 -12.98
C LEU A 200 9.95 -1.37 -12.63
N LEU A 201 11.03 -1.99 -12.14
CA LEU A 201 10.99 -3.36 -11.62
C LEU A 201 10.05 -3.46 -10.42
N ALA A 202 10.15 -2.53 -9.44
CA ALA A 202 9.27 -2.51 -8.27
C ALA A 202 7.80 -2.31 -8.66
N VAL A 203 7.52 -1.35 -9.56
CA VAL A 203 6.17 -1.09 -10.09
C VAL A 203 5.63 -2.32 -10.82
N GLY A 204 6.46 -2.98 -11.62
CA GLY A 204 6.12 -4.20 -12.35
C GLY A 204 5.81 -5.36 -11.40
N LEU A 205 6.69 -5.63 -10.42
CA LEU A 205 6.48 -6.66 -9.40
C LEU A 205 5.22 -6.42 -8.59
N TYR A 206 4.96 -5.17 -8.20
CA TYR A 206 3.75 -4.81 -7.46
C TYR A 206 2.48 -5.09 -8.26
N ASN A 207 2.46 -4.69 -9.55
CA ASN A 207 1.25 -4.68 -10.37
C ASN A 207 1.09 -5.88 -11.32
N ALA A 208 2.02 -6.85 -11.35
CA ALA A 208 1.95 -7.97 -12.29
C ALA A 208 0.60 -8.72 -12.20
N PRO A 209 -0.11 -8.95 -13.34
CA PRO A 209 -1.49 -9.45 -13.28
C PRO A 209 -1.65 -10.83 -12.64
N ARG A 210 -0.64 -11.72 -12.77
CA ARG A 210 -0.70 -13.11 -12.26
C ARG A 210 0.10 -13.34 -10.99
N PHE A 211 1.18 -12.59 -10.78
CA PHE A 211 2.11 -12.77 -9.64
C PHE A 211 2.38 -11.46 -8.90
N GLY A 212 1.53 -10.46 -9.10
CA GLY A 212 1.68 -9.16 -8.44
C GLY A 212 1.73 -9.29 -6.93
N TRP A 213 2.67 -8.58 -6.33
CA TRP A 213 2.90 -8.62 -4.90
C TRP A 213 1.83 -7.89 -4.10
N LYS A 214 1.12 -6.94 -4.71
CA LYS A 214 0.05 -6.16 -4.06
C LYS A 214 -1.11 -6.97 -3.49
N GLY A 215 -1.30 -8.19 -3.93
CA GLY A 215 -2.35 -9.09 -3.44
C GLY A 215 -1.78 -10.34 -2.75
N ARG A 216 -0.55 -10.28 -2.25
CA ARG A 216 0.17 -11.43 -1.68
C ARG A 216 0.93 -11.05 -0.43
N SER A 217 0.36 -11.33 0.73
CA SER A 217 1.06 -11.21 2.00
C SER A 217 2.27 -12.16 2.08
N PRO A 218 3.42 -11.73 2.65
CA PRO A 218 3.75 -10.40 3.16
C PRO A 218 4.39 -9.48 2.10
N PHE A 219 4.43 -9.88 0.82
CA PHE A 219 5.14 -9.15 -0.24
C PHE A 219 4.50 -7.79 -0.56
N ASP A 220 3.18 -7.64 -0.35
CA ASP A 220 2.44 -6.38 -0.45
C ASP A 220 3.01 -5.30 0.48
N VAL A 221 3.42 -5.69 1.69
CA VAL A 221 4.04 -4.79 2.67
C VAL A 221 5.52 -4.60 2.38
N LEU A 222 6.26 -5.68 2.06
CA LEU A 222 7.72 -5.61 1.83
C LEU A 222 8.10 -4.74 0.63
N ILE A 223 7.31 -4.77 -0.46
CA ILE A 223 7.59 -3.99 -1.66
C ILE A 223 7.53 -2.47 -1.40
N GLN A 224 6.93 -2.04 -0.29
CA GLN A 224 6.86 -0.63 0.09
C GLN A 224 8.24 -0.04 0.39
N ALA A 225 9.24 -0.88 0.67
CA ALA A 225 10.63 -0.44 0.74
C ALA A 225 11.12 0.29 -0.53
N SER A 226 10.46 0.08 -1.68
CA SER A 226 10.75 0.81 -2.92
C SER A 226 10.53 2.32 -2.83
N TYR A 227 9.73 2.82 -1.88
CA TYR A 227 9.60 4.26 -1.63
C TYR A 227 10.92 4.92 -1.21
N LEU A 228 11.85 4.15 -0.66
CA LEU A 228 13.21 4.65 -0.31
C LEU A 228 14.01 5.12 -1.53
N LEU A 229 13.66 4.71 -2.73
CA LEU A 229 14.23 5.26 -3.96
C LEU A 229 14.06 6.78 -4.04
N VAL A 230 13.03 7.33 -3.39
CA VAL A 230 12.81 8.79 -3.33
C VAL A 230 13.90 9.48 -2.51
N PHE A 231 14.38 8.88 -1.40
CA PHE A 231 15.54 9.38 -0.64
C PHE A 231 16.78 9.47 -1.52
N VAL A 232 17.06 8.37 -2.24
CA VAL A 232 18.22 8.29 -3.13
C VAL A 232 18.17 9.33 -4.22
N LEU A 233 17.01 9.48 -4.88
CA LEU A 233 16.79 10.48 -5.93
C LEU A 233 17.00 11.90 -5.40
N SER A 234 16.41 12.20 -4.24
CA SER A 234 16.54 13.52 -3.61
C SER A 234 18.00 13.88 -3.32
N SER A 235 18.74 12.97 -2.69
CA SER A 235 20.16 13.17 -2.40
C SER A 235 20.98 13.39 -3.68
N TRP A 236 20.72 12.62 -4.72
CA TRP A 236 21.45 12.76 -5.97
C TRP A 236 21.14 14.06 -6.73
N LEU A 237 19.85 14.44 -6.83
CA LEU A 237 19.43 15.66 -7.51
C LEU A 237 19.99 16.91 -6.82
N ASN A 238 19.90 16.93 -5.49
CA ASN A 238 20.27 18.10 -4.70
C ASN A 238 21.76 18.09 -4.27
N ARG A 239 22.51 17.05 -4.64
CA ARG A 239 23.92 16.87 -4.25
C ARG A 239 24.09 16.90 -2.72
N SER A 240 23.12 16.39 -1.99
CA SER A 240 23.20 16.21 -0.55
C SER A 240 23.73 14.81 -0.21
N PRO A 241 24.35 14.61 0.96
CA PRO A 241 24.72 13.28 1.43
C PRO A 241 23.52 12.33 1.47
N GLN A 242 23.78 11.03 1.31
CA GLN A 242 22.75 10.03 1.56
C GLN A 242 22.42 10.01 3.06
N LEU A 243 21.16 9.70 3.36
CA LEU A 243 20.71 9.46 4.72
C LEU A 243 21.46 8.27 5.35
N PRO A 244 21.63 8.24 6.68
CA PRO A 244 22.19 7.10 7.37
C PRO A 244 21.26 5.89 7.27
N CYS A 245 21.81 4.68 7.43
CA CYS A 245 21.05 3.42 7.34
C CYS A 245 19.80 3.42 8.23
N GLN A 246 19.89 4.02 9.41
CA GLN A 246 18.77 4.12 10.37
C GLN A 246 17.62 4.98 9.85
N ALA A 247 17.89 6.00 9.05
CA ALA A 247 16.84 6.78 8.38
C ALA A 247 16.17 5.95 7.27
N PHE A 248 16.91 5.09 6.57
CA PHE A 248 16.31 4.12 5.65
C PHE A 248 15.43 3.10 6.39
N VAL A 249 15.89 2.58 7.54
CA VAL A 249 15.06 1.70 8.39
C VAL A 249 13.77 2.40 8.80
N PHE A 250 13.85 3.66 9.29
CA PHE A 250 12.68 4.48 9.61
C PHE A 250 11.75 4.60 8.39
N GLY A 251 12.30 4.95 7.23
CA GLY A 251 11.51 5.11 6.00
C GLY A 251 10.81 3.82 5.55
N VAL A 252 11.45 2.64 5.71
CA VAL A 252 10.81 1.34 5.45
C VAL A 252 9.63 1.11 6.39
N LEU A 253 9.83 1.26 7.70
CA LEU A 253 8.79 1.07 8.71
C LEU A 253 7.61 2.01 8.46
N PHE A 254 7.90 3.28 8.17
CA PHE A 254 6.90 4.29 7.82
C PHE A 254 6.09 3.90 6.58
N ALA A 255 6.76 3.45 5.50
CA ALA A 255 6.08 3.01 4.29
C ALA A 255 5.20 1.78 4.54
N MET A 256 5.70 0.82 5.34
CA MET A 256 4.97 -0.40 5.70
C MET A 256 3.71 -0.09 6.52
N HIS A 257 3.81 0.67 7.62
CA HIS A 257 2.63 0.95 8.44
C HIS A 257 1.60 1.79 7.70
N SER A 258 2.05 2.75 6.88
CA SER A 258 1.18 3.57 6.03
C SER A 258 0.40 2.72 5.02
N HIS A 259 1.08 1.75 4.41
CA HIS A 259 0.47 0.84 3.45
C HIS A 259 -0.56 -0.07 4.11
N VAL A 260 -0.20 -0.71 5.22
CA VAL A 260 -1.14 -1.58 5.98
C VAL A 260 -2.35 -0.80 6.46
N PHE A 261 -2.20 0.49 6.83
CA PHE A 261 -3.34 1.33 7.15
C PHE A 261 -4.26 1.53 5.93
N GLY A 262 -3.71 1.72 4.74
CA GLY A 262 -4.47 1.72 3.50
C GLY A 262 -5.24 0.42 3.27
N GLU A 263 -4.60 -0.73 3.51
CA GLU A 263 -5.23 -2.05 3.39
C GLU A 263 -6.34 -2.27 4.43
N VAL A 264 -6.19 -1.77 5.67
CA VAL A 264 -7.26 -1.83 6.68
C VAL A 264 -8.52 -1.11 6.22
N MET A 265 -8.37 -0.02 5.47
CA MET A 265 -9.51 0.68 4.86
C MET A 265 -10.12 -0.09 3.68
N ASP A 266 -9.33 -0.94 3.01
CA ASP A 266 -9.69 -1.63 1.77
C ASP A 266 -10.04 -3.12 1.96
N ILE A 267 -10.12 -3.64 3.20
CA ILE A 267 -10.40 -5.05 3.46
C ILE A 267 -11.63 -5.57 2.71
N GLU A 268 -12.74 -4.83 2.72
CA GLU A 268 -13.98 -5.25 2.05
C GLU A 268 -13.84 -5.27 0.52
N PRO A 269 -13.42 -4.19 -0.16
CA PRO A 269 -13.22 -4.21 -1.60
C PRO A 269 -12.13 -5.19 -2.04
N ASP A 270 -11.07 -5.40 -1.25
CA ASP A 270 -10.04 -6.39 -1.56
C ASP A 270 -10.58 -7.82 -1.50
N ARG A 271 -11.36 -8.17 -0.48
CA ARG A 271 -12.04 -9.48 -0.39
C ARG A 271 -12.99 -9.70 -1.56
N LEU A 272 -13.77 -8.70 -1.93
CA LEU A 272 -14.69 -8.79 -3.08
C LEU A 272 -13.95 -8.96 -4.40
N SER A 273 -12.76 -8.40 -4.54
CA SER A 273 -11.89 -8.56 -5.71
C SER A 273 -11.00 -9.81 -5.66
N GLY A 274 -11.10 -10.63 -4.62
CA GLY A 274 -10.31 -11.86 -4.44
C GLY A 274 -8.84 -11.64 -4.10
N ARG A 275 -8.48 -10.48 -3.56
CA ARG A 275 -7.11 -10.17 -3.12
C ARG A 275 -6.84 -10.69 -1.71
N SER A 276 -5.63 -11.23 -1.52
CA SER A 276 -5.14 -11.74 -0.23
C SER A 276 -4.05 -10.82 0.31
N THR A 277 -4.40 -9.54 0.56
CA THR A 277 -3.50 -8.56 1.17
C THR A 277 -3.20 -8.94 2.63
N THR A 278 -2.15 -8.35 3.21
CA THR A 278 -1.79 -8.63 4.61
C THR A 278 -2.97 -8.34 5.54
N ALA A 279 -3.66 -7.20 5.40
CA ALA A 279 -4.81 -6.89 6.24
C ALA A 279 -6.03 -7.80 6.00
N THR A 280 -6.26 -8.29 4.76
CA THR A 280 -7.34 -9.26 4.49
C THR A 280 -7.05 -10.62 5.09
N LEU A 281 -5.77 -11.02 5.13
CA LEU A 281 -5.33 -12.31 5.65
C LEU A 281 -5.41 -12.37 7.17
N ILE A 282 -4.81 -11.39 7.86
CA ILE A 282 -4.75 -11.39 9.33
C ILE A 282 -6.01 -10.80 9.97
N GLY A 283 -6.80 -10.04 9.22
CA GLY A 283 -8.00 -9.37 9.69
C GLY A 283 -7.73 -7.97 10.27
N ARG A 284 -8.81 -7.18 10.44
CA ARG A 284 -8.75 -5.75 10.78
C ARG A 284 -8.06 -5.46 12.11
N VAL A 285 -8.43 -6.16 13.18
CA VAL A 285 -7.88 -5.93 14.52
C VAL A 285 -6.38 -6.26 14.56
N PRO A 286 -5.93 -7.46 14.16
CA PRO A 286 -4.50 -7.75 14.10
C PRO A 286 -3.70 -6.82 13.19
N ALA A 287 -4.27 -6.36 12.06
CA ALA A 287 -3.61 -5.39 11.18
C ALA A 287 -3.38 -4.04 11.86
N LYS A 288 -4.35 -3.55 12.64
CA LYS A 288 -4.19 -2.34 13.47
C LYS A 288 -3.12 -2.51 14.54
N LEU A 289 -3.08 -3.65 15.20
CA LEU A 289 -2.03 -3.96 16.20
C LEU A 289 -0.65 -4.10 15.54
N PHE A 290 -0.59 -4.64 14.33
CA PHE A 290 0.65 -4.67 13.54
C PHE A 290 1.16 -3.26 13.22
N ILE A 291 0.28 -2.34 12.81
CA ILE A 291 0.61 -0.92 12.64
C ILE A 291 1.14 -0.32 13.95
N ALA A 292 0.46 -0.56 15.08
CA ALA A 292 0.91 -0.09 16.39
C ALA A 292 2.31 -0.63 16.75
N GLY A 293 2.60 -1.88 16.43
CA GLY A 293 3.92 -2.49 16.61
C GLY A 293 5.00 -1.79 15.77
N LEU A 294 4.75 -1.53 14.49
CA LEU A 294 5.68 -0.80 13.62
C LEU A 294 5.95 0.62 14.14
N LEU A 295 4.89 1.36 14.53
CA LEU A 295 5.01 2.70 15.11
C LEU A 295 5.80 2.67 16.44
N THR A 296 5.65 1.63 17.25
CA THR A 296 6.44 1.46 18.48
C THR A 296 7.93 1.28 18.18
N ILE A 297 8.27 0.50 17.15
CA ILE A 297 9.66 0.32 16.70
C ILE A 297 10.21 1.65 16.15
N GLU A 298 9.42 2.39 15.36
CA GLU A 298 9.79 3.73 14.88
C GLU A 298 10.02 4.70 16.04
N THR A 299 9.12 4.69 17.04
CA THR A 299 9.27 5.50 18.25
C THR A 299 10.60 5.21 18.95
N ALA A 300 10.92 3.94 19.17
CA ALA A 300 12.17 3.53 19.81
C ALA A 300 13.39 3.96 18.96
N LEU A 301 13.35 3.77 17.64
CA LEU A 301 14.40 4.18 16.73
C LEU A 301 14.64 5.69 16.81
N VAL A 302 13.59 6.48 16.74
CA VAL A 302 13.69 7.94 16.77
C VAL A 302 14.15 8.44 18.14
N TYR A 303 13.62 7.89 19.21
CA TYR A 303 13.98 8.27 20.57
C TYR A 303 15.45 7.92 20.90
N PHE A 304 15.86 6.68 20.66
CA PHE A 304 17.17 6.22 21.08
C PHE A 304 18.31 6.61 20.11
N TYR A 305 18.06 6.60 18.82
CA TYR A 305 19.08 6.84 17.81
C TYR A 305 19.12 8.31 17.39
N PHE A 306 17.99 8.88 16.95
CA PHE A 306 17.95 10.26 16.49
C PHE A 306 17.83 11.28 17.63
N ARG A 307 17.54 10.83 18.83
CA ARG A 307 17.41 11.67 20.04
C ARG A 307 16.37 12.81 19.89
N ASP A 308 15.32 12.56 19.13
CA ASP A 308 14.22 13.49 18.93
C ASP A 308 12.98 13.00 19.69
N TRP A 309 12.76 13.57 20.85
CA TRP A 309 11.64 13.20 21.72
C TRP A 309 10.29 13.73 21.19
N ILE A 310 10.27 14.79 20.36
CA ILE A 310 9.04 15.34 19.77
C ILE A 310 8.49 14.38 18.72
N ILE A 311 9.32 13.98 17.75
CA ILE A 311 8.92 13.00 16.73
C ILE A 311 8.61 11.65 17.39
N ALA A 312 9.42 11.20 18.35
CA ALA A 312 9.16 9.95 19.07
C ALA A 312 7.83 9.99 19.83
N GLY A 313 7.53 11.10 20.52
CA GLY A 313 6.25 11.29 21.21
C GLY A 313 5.06 11.27 20.26
N PHE A 314 5.19 11.91 19.10
CA PHE A 314 4.17 11.89 18.06
C PHE A 314 3.90 10.48 17.53
N LEU A 315 4.94 9.70 17.26
CA LEU A 315 4.82 8.30 16.82
C LEU A 315 4.20 7.41 17.92
N ALA A 316 4.58 7.63 19.18
CA ALA A 316 4.00 6.93 20.32
C ALA A 316 2.48 7.19 20.47
N ILE A 317 2.04 8.44 20.25
CA ILE A 317 0.62 8.79 20.21
C ILE A 317 -0.07 8.04 19.07
N GLY A 318 0.56 7.94 17.90
CA GLY A 318 0.05 7.14 16.79
C GLY A 318 -0.08 5.66 17.13
N ALA A 319 0.92 5.06 17.79
CA ALA A 319 0.88 3.68 18.25
C ALA A 319 -0.27 3.46 19.25
N LEU A 320 -0.41 4.34 20.24
CA LEU A 320 -1.51 4.30 21.21
C LEU A 320 -2.88 4.42 20.52
N TRP A 321 -2.99 5.33 19.55
CA TRP A 321 -4.21 5.48 18.75
C TRP A 321 -4.64 4.15 18.11
N PHE A 322 -3.72 3.43 17.45
CA PHE A 322 -4.05 2.15 16.80
C PHE A 322 -4.40 1.04 17.80
N VAL A 323 -3.80 1.04 18.99
CA VAL A 323 -4.21 0.14 20.10
C VAL A 323 -5.63 0.45 20.55
N LEU A 324 -5.96 1.72 20.76
CA LEU A 324 -7.31 2.15 21.15
C LEU A 324 -8.33 1.86 20.04
N ASP A 325 -7.96 2.08 18.78
CA ASP A 325 -8.80 1.77 17.64
C ASP A 325 -9.10 0.26 17.55
N ALA A 326 -8.08 -0.58 17.75
CA ALA A 326 -8.23 -2.03 17.74
C ALA A 326 -9.09 -2.56 18.91
N GLY A 327 -8.92 -1.99 20.11
CA GLY A 327 -9.54 -2.51 21.32
C GLY A 327 -10.85 -1.85 21.72
N VAL A 328 -11.02 -0.56 21.47
CA VAL A 328 -12.09 0.26 22.05
C VAL A 328 -12.94 0.97 21.00
N LEU A 329 -12.32 1.77 20.09
CA LEU A 329 -13.03 2.73 19.26
C LEU A 329 -13.81 2.06 18.12
N TRP A 330 -13.14 1.61 17.08
CA TRP A 330 -13.77 0.96 15.93
C TRP A 330 -13.68 -0.57 15.98
N LYS A 331 -12.71 -1.12 16.72
CA LYS A 331 -12.52 -2.58 16.82
C LYS A 331 -12.48 -3.23 15.42
N ASN A 332 -13.38 -4.15 15.16
CA ASN A 332 -13.51 -4.84 13.87
C ASN A 332 -14.49 -4.14 12.90
N ARG A 333 -15.08 -2.98 13.27
CA ARG A 333 -15.99 -2.23 12.41
C ARG A 333 -15.23 -1.59 11.25
N PRO A 334 -15.75 -1.67 10.00
CA PRO A 334 -15.19 -0.91 8.87
C PRO A 334 -15.30 0.60 9.12
N TYR A 335 -14.35 1.36 8.58
CA TYR A 335 -14.44 2.80 8.57
C TYR A 335 -15.45 3.28 7.53
N SER A 336 -16.25 4.27 7.87
CA SER A 336 -17.12 4.95 6.92
C SER A 336 -16.31 5.82 5.95
N PRO A 337 -16.86 6.19 4.76
CA PRO A 337 -16.18 7.09 3.83
C PRO A 337 -15.82 8.46 4.42
N VAL A 338 -16.59 8.93 5.41
CA VAL A 338 -16.29 10.18 6.13
C VAL A 338 -15.07 10.01 7.02
N GLU A 339 -15.02 8.94 7.81
CA GLU A 339 -13.89 8.60 8.68
C GLU A 339 -12.61 8.42 7.88
N MET A 340 -12.66 7.71 6.75
CA MET A 340 -11.50 7.54 5.86
C MET A 340 -10.97 8.88 5.35
N ARG A 341 -11.85 9.84 5.00
CA ARG A 341 -11.43 11.20 4.59
C ARG A 341 -10.80 11.97 5.75
N LEU A 342 -11.38 11.89 6.96
CA LEU A 342 -10.83 12.54 8.14
C LEU A 342 -9.45 11.97 8.51
N PHE A 343 -9.27 10.66 8.44
CA PHE A 343 -7.97 10.02 8.65
C PHE A 343 -6.94 10.45 7.62
N LEU A 344 -7.33 10.56 6.35
CA LEU A 344 -6.41 11.05 5.31
C LEU A 344 -6.02 12.51 5.55
N TRP A 345 -6.95 13.38 5.94
CA TRP A 345 -6.64 14.77 6.31
C TRP A 345 -5.72 14.83 7.53
N GLY A 346 -6.03 14.08 8.58
CA GLY A 346 -5.17 13.98 9.77
C GLY A 346 -3.77 13.51 9.41
N TRP A 347 -3.68 12.49 8.56
CA TRP A 347 -2.42 11.97 8.04
C TRP A 347 -1.61 13.03 7.28
N ASN A 348 -2.25 13.77 6.37
CA ASN A 348 -1.58 14.83 5.61
C ASN A 348 -1.08 15.96 6.52
N ILE A 349 -1.89 16.39 7.51
CA ILE A 349 -1.48 17.39 8.49
C ILE A 349 -0.28 16.88 9.29
N ALA A 350 -0.34 15.64 9.78
CA ALA A 350 0.75 15.00 10.52
C ALA A 350 2.04 14.95 9.69
N ALA A 351 1.93 14.53 8.42
CA ALA A 351 3.08 14.48 7.51
C ALA A 351 3.67 15.87 7.27
N LEU A 352 2.84 16.91 7.05
CA LEU A 352 3.32 18.29 6.87
C LEU A 352 4.01 18.83 8.12
N LEU A 353 3.46 18.60 9.30
CA LEU A 353 4.11 18.97 10.57
C LEU A 353 5.42 18.21 10.77
N GLY A 354 5.44 16.92 10.46
CA GLY A 354 6.65 16.08 10.50
C GLY A 354 7.72 16.55 9.51
N ILE A 355 7.35 16.95 8.29
CA ILE A 355 8.26 17.54 7.31
C ILE A 355 8.87 18.82 7.87
N PHE A 356 8.03 19.74 8.35
CA PHE A 356 8.49 21.02 8.89
C PHE A 356 9.46 20.83 10.06
N TRP A 357 9.10 19.93 11.00
CA TRP A 357 9.95 19.63 12.15
C TRP A 357 11.27 18.99 11.72
N ASN A 358 11.24 17.91 10.91
CA ASN A 358 12.44 17.24 10.43
C ASN A 358 13.35 18.19 9.64
N TRP A 359 12.78 19.04 8.81
CA TRP A 359 13.57 20.01 8.04
C TRP A 359 14.20 21.06 8.95
N SER A 360 13.42 21.68 9.83
CA SER A 360 13.92 22.74 10.71
C SER A 360 14.96 22.27 11.73
N HIS A 361 14.91 20.99 12.15
CA HIS A 361 15.82 20.41 13.15
C HIS A 361 16.82 19.43 12.56
N GLY A 362 16.68 19.00 11.31
CA GLY A 362 17.54 18.01 10.67
C GLY A 362 17.54 16.66 11.36
N THR A 363 16.43 16.24 11.97
CA THR A 363 16.34 15.06 12.84
C THR A 363 16.90 13.80 12.17
N LEU A 364 16.41 13.47 10.95
CA LEU A 364 16.82 12.25 10.24
C LEU A 364 18.12 12.41 9.46
N THR A 365 18.61 13.63 9.31
CA THR A 365 19.91 13.95 8.71
C THR A 365 21.00 14.16 9.75
N ARG A 366 20.69 14.16 11.04
CA ARG A 366 21.70 14.21 12.10
C ARG A 366 22.64 13.04 11.95
N LEU A 367 23.55 13.26 11.00
CA LEU A 367 24.64 12.38 10.73
C LEU A 367 25.55 12.38 11.94
N ASN A 368 25.65 11.21 12.53
CA ASN A 368 26.85 10.78 13.18
C ASN A 368 27.18 11.40 14.53
N LEU A 369 26.82 10.67 15.53
CA LEU A 369 27.65 10.55 16.74
C LEU A 369 29.15 10.30 16.40
N PHE A 370 29.48 9.91 15.17
CA PHE A 370 30.83 9.61 14.69
C PHE A 370 31.47 10.68 13.81
N SER A 371 30.74 11.66 13.28
CA SER A 371 31.34 12.74 12.50
C SER A 371 32.09 13.76 13.35
N GLY A 372 31.87 13.80 14.66
CA GLY A 372 32.67 14.58 15.60
C GLY A 372 34.04 14.01 15.92
N LEU A 373 34.35 12.81 15.45
CA LEU A 373 35.67 12.18 15.63
C LEU A 373 36.59 12.32 14.40
N GLN A 374 36.14 13.00 13.35
CA GLN A 374 36.89 13.24 12.10
C GLN A 374 37.21 14.72 11.85
N GLN A 375 37.07 15.62 12.85
CA GLN A 375 37.60 16.97 12.80
C GLN A 375 38.81 17.12 13.71
#